data_ba5b2121f4d112346633670e61d88968
#
_entry.id   ba5b2121f4d112346633670e61d88968
#
_cell.length_a   1.000
_cell.length_b   1.000
_cell.length_c   1.000
_cell.angle_alpha   90.00
_cell.angle_beta   90.00
_cell.angle_gamma   90.00
#
_symmetry.space_group_name_H-M   'P 1'
#
loop_
_entity.id
_entity.type
_entity.pdbx_description
1 polymer ?
#
loop_
_entity_poly.entity_id
_entity_poly.type
_entity_poly.pdbx_seq_one_letter_code
_entity_poly.pdbx_strand_id
1 'polypeptide(L)'
;MWLAGCGHKNDETPKPQAYLRIDLPPHDYSLCDTAALPFTFEQSNLSQIEWKKSKPGENWFTLIYPKYKGYVFMTYKTIRGERELRAQVDTSYRFVESHFSFSSGVDENKLMDRPHRLFGTTYRLKGQNVASTYQFWVTDSSRHFLHGAMYIDCTPNNDSLAPVLTYIQEDMDHLIESIRWR
;
A
#
# COMPACT_ATOMS: atom_id res chain seq x y z
N MET A 1 4.54 -62.55 37.53
CA MET A 1 4.45 -62.18 36.09
C MET A 1 3.96 -60.72 36.04
N TRP A 2 4.91 -59.77 35.87
CA TRP A 2 4.59 -58.34 35.93
C TRP A 2 4.69 -57.81 34.52
N LEU A 3 3.59 -57.28 33.99
CA LEU A 3 3.55 -56.61 32.69
C LEU A 3 3.74 -55.10 32.92
N ALA A 4 4.87 -54.55 32.53
CA ALA A 4 5.12 -53.13 32.50
C ALA A 4 4.58 -52.59 31.17
N GLY A 5 3.50 -51.77 31.21
CA GLY A 5 2.98 -51.04 30.08
C GLY A 5 3.80 -49.77 29.88
N CYS A 6 4.54 -49.68 28.78
CA CYS A 6 5.14 -48.42 28.32
C CYS A 6 4.07 -47.45 27.78
N GLY A 7 3.71 -46.44 28.55
CA GLY A 7 2.89 -45.35 28.09
C GLY A 7 3.72 -44.46 27.14
N HIS A 8 3.41 -44.47 25.84
CA HIS A 8 3.88 -43.47 24.90
C HIS A 8 3.20 -42.12 25.22
N LYS A 9 3.94 -41.20 25.82
CA LYS A 9 3.53 -39.78 25.81
C LYS A 9 3.71 -39.28 24.39
N ASN A 10 2.60 -39.07 23.68
CA ASN A 10 2.59 -38.27 22.48
C ASN A 10 2.95 -36.83 22.87
N ASP A 11 4.21 -36.46 22.74
CA ASP A 11 4.62 -35.06 22.74
C ASP A 11 4.09 -34.40 21.45
N GLU A 12 2.84 -33.93 21.51
CA GLU A 12 2.25 -33.07 20.49
C GLU A 12 2.85 -31.66 20.64
N THR A 13 4.14 -31.51 20.39
CA THR A 13 4.72 -30.19 20.14
C THR A 13 4.17 -29.69 18.81
N PRO A 14 3.46 -28.54 18.78
CA PRO A 14 3.00 -27.97 17.52
C PRO A 14 4.19 -27.81 16.58
N LYS A 15 4.12 -28.43 15.41
CA LYS A 15 5.17 -28.27 14.40
C LYS A 15 5.24 -26.78 14.04
N PRO A 16 6.43 -26.16 14.05
CA PRO A 16 6.55 -24.76 13.62
C PRO A 16 6.01 -24.66 12.20
N GLN A 17 5.09 -23.70 11.98
CA GLN A 17 4.60 -23.41 10.64
C GLN A 17 5.77 -22.89 9.83
N ALA A 18 6.22 -23.66 8.85
CA ALA A 18 7.21 -23.21 7.89
C ALA A 18 6.54 -22.23 6.93
N TYR A 19 6.83 -20.95 7.07
CA TYR A 19 6.45 -19.97 6.06
C TYR A 19 7.31 -20.17 4.81
N LEU A 20 6.69 -20.07 3.63
CA LEU A 20 7.40 -20.06 2.37
C LEU A 20 8.39 -18.89 2.37
N ARG A 21 9.68 -19.16 2.22
CA ARG A 21 10.68 -18.12 2.07
C ARG A 21 10.45 -17.44 0.73
N ILE A 22 10.02 -16.19 0.76
CA ILE A 22 9.87 -15.34 -0.42
C ILE A 22 11.18 -14.56 -0.57
N ASP A 23 11.97 -14.86 -1.61
CA ASP A 23 13.16 -14.08 -1.91
C ASP A 23 12.76 -12.78 -2.60
N LEU A 24 12.98 -11.67 -1.89
CA LEU A 24 12.76 -10.31 -2.36
C LEU A 24 14.11 -9.73 -2.81
N PRO A 25 14.22 -9.17 -4.02
CA PRO A 25 15.43 -8.50 -4.46
C PRO A 25 15.63 -7.18 -3.69
N PRO A 26 16.84 -6.58 -3.75
CA PRO A 26 17.02 -5.20 -3.29
C PRO A 26 16.06 -4.25 -4.00
N HIS A 27 15.66 -3.18 -3.30
CA HIS A 27 14.87 -2.12 -3.91
C HIS A 27 15.66 -1.42 -5.01
N ASP A 28 15.01 -1.21 -6.14
CA ASP A 28 15.56 -0.50 -7.30
C ASP A 28 14.45 0.28 -7.99
N TYR A 29 14.71 1.53 -8.36
CA TYR A 29 13.69 2.47 -8.79
C TYR A 29 14.06 3.13 -10.10
N SER A 30 13.04 3.54 -10.85
CA SER A 30 13.20 4.35 -12.07
C SER A 30 12.22 5.51 -12.08
N LEU A 31 12.68 6.62 -12.65
CA LEU A 31 11.87 7.83 -12.77
C LEU A 31 10.70 7.60 -13.75
N CYS A 32 9.49 7.78 -13.27
CA CYS A 32 8.30 7.90 -14.10
C CYS A 32 8.06 9.38 -14.43
N ASP A 33 8.41 9.76 -15.65
CA ASP A 33 8.20 11.08 -16.21
C ASP A 33 7.33 10.96 -17.47
N THR A 34 6.05 11.20 -17.34
CA THR A 34 5.08 11.09 -18.43
C THR A 34 4.25 12.34 -18.57
N ALA A 35 3.92 12.72 -19.81
CA ALA A 35 3.02 13.84 -20.09
C ALA A 35 1.57 13.59 -19.60
N ALA A 36 1.21 12.34 -19.28
CA ALA A 36 -0.10 12.02 -18.75
C ALA A 36 -0.32 12.50 -17.31
N LEU A 37 0.76 12.77 -16.56
CA LEU A 37 0.68 13.22 -15.17
C LEU A 37 1.31 14.62 -15.00
N PRO A 38 0.72 15.49 -14.17
CA PRO A 38 1.31 16.79 -13.84
C PRO A 38 2.32 16.69 -12.68
N PHE A 39 2.97 15.56 -12.53
CA PHE A 39 4.03 15.28 -11.56
C PHE A 39 4.92 14.15 -12.04
N THR A 40 6.10 14.04 -11.46
CA THR A 40 6.99 12.90 -11.62
C THR A 40 7.11 12.16 -10.29
N PHE A 41 7.49 10.89 -10.35
CA PHE A 41 7.78 10.06 -9.18
C PHE A 41 8.71 8.92 -9.56
N GLU A 42 9.36 8.31 -8.60
CA GLU A 42 10.13 7.09 -8.80
C GLU A 42 9.29 5.86 -8.47
N GLN A 43 9.25 4.91 -9.40
CA GLN A 43 8.55 3.65 -9.24
C GLN A 43 9.53 2.49 -9.10
N SER A 44 9.14 1.47 -8.35
CA SER A 44 9.89 0.22 -8.27
C SER A 44 10.01 -0.45 -9.65
N ASN A 45 11.22 -0.92 -10.01
CA ASN A 45 11.46 -1.67 -11.24
C ASN A 45 10.75 -3.04 -11.25
N LEU A 46 10.18 -3.46 -10.15
CA LEU A 46 9.30 -4.64 -10.06
C LEU A 46 7.85 -4.33 -10.43
N SER A 47 7.50 -3.06 -10.55
CA SER A 47 6.14 -2.62 -10.88
C SER A 47 6.00 -2.24 -12.35
N GLN A 48 4.78 -2.31 -12.84
CA GLN A 48 4.36 -1.88 -14.18
C GLN A 48 3.15 -0.96 -14.05
N ILE A 49 3.10 0.10 -14.87
CA ILE A 49 1.96 1.02 -14.89
C ILE A 49 0.92 0.53 -15.89
N GLU A 50 -0.31 0.36 -15.42
CA GLU A 50 -1.48 0.17 -16.25
C GLU A 50 -2.39 1.39 -16.19
N TRP A 51 -2.57 2.06 -17.33
CA TRP A 51 -3.44 3.23 -17.44
C TRP A 51 -4.90 2.81 -17.56
N LYS A 52 -5.77 3.49 -16.82
CA LYS A 52 -7.22 3.29 -16.89
C LYS A 52 -7.88 4.47 -17.59
N LYS A 53 -9.01 4.21 -18.25
CA LYS A 53 -9.83 5.30 -18.80
C LYS A 53 -10.38 6.13 -17.66
N SER A 54 -10.09 7.43 -17.67
CA SER A 54 -10.47 8.37 -16.62
C SER A 54 -11.34 9.51 -17.16
N LYS A 55 -11.94 10.27 -16.25
CA LYS A 55 -12.72 11.45 -16.58
C LYS A 55 -11.82 12.66 -16.79
N PRO A 56 -12.26 13.72 -17.48
CA PRO A 56 -11.52 14.97 -17.56
C PRO A 56 -11.15 15.52 -16.16
N GLY A 57 -9.88 15.88 -15.96
CA GLY A 57 -9.36 16.36 -14.68
C GLY A 57 -9.00 15.28 -13.66
N GLU A 58 -9.16 14.01 -14.03
CA GLU A 58 -8.74 12.85 -13.24
C GLU A 58 -7.81 11.96 -14.06
N ASN A 59 -6.86 11.30 -13.41
CA ASN A 59 -6.07 10.23 -14.02
C ASN A 59 -6.07 9.02 -13.10
N TRP A 60 -6.47 7.88 -13.66
CA TRP A 60 -6.51 6.61 -12.95
C TRP A 60 -5.46 5.67 -13.53
N PHE A 61 -4.62 5.14 -12.69
CA PHE A 61 -3.63 4.16 -13.09
C PHE A 61 -3.38 3.17 -11.96
N THR A 62 -2.83 2.02 -12.29
CA THR A 62 -2.50 0.98 -11.32
C THR A 62 -1.02 0.64 -11.45
N LEU A 63 -0.29 0.64 -10.36
CA LEU A 63 1.00 -0.01 -10.28
C LEU A 63 0.77 -1.49 -9.99
N ILE A 64 1.21 -2.34 -10.89
CA ILE A 64 1.05 -3.79 -10.79
C ILE A 64 2.41 -4.39 -10.47
N TYR A 65 2.45 -5.25 -9.44
CA TYR A 65 3.58 -6.10 -9.08
C TYR A 65 3.29 -7.54 -9.51
N PRO A 66 3.58 -7.94 -10.76
CA PRO A 66 3.07 -9.20 -11.33
C PRO A 66 3.50 -10.42 -10.54
N LYS A 67 4.78 -10.44 -10.09
CA LYS A 67 5.36 -11.56 -9.33
C LYS A 67 4.66 -11.79 -7.99
N TYR A 68 4.14 -10.73 -7.39
CA TYR A 68 3.56 -10.76 -6.04
C TYR A 68 2.03 -10.61 -6.04
N LYS A 69 1.42 -10.52 -7.23
CA LYS A 69 -0.02 -10.22 -7.39
C LYS A 69 -0.44 -8.99 -6.59
N GLY A 70 0.47 -8.00 -6.50
CA GLY A 70 0.25 -6.75 -5.81
C GLY A 70 -0.28 -5.68 -6.77
N TYR A 71 -1.21 -4.87 -6.29
CA TYR A 71 -1.84 -3.77 -7.03
C TYR A 71 -1.88 -2.54 -6.16
N VAL A 72 -1.44 -1.41 -6.69
CA VAL A 72 -1.63 -0.10 -6.06
C VAL A 72 -2.50 0.74 -6.98
N PHE A 73 -3.76 0.90 -6.61
CA PHE A 73 -4.70 1.72 -7.35
C PHE A 73 -4.45 3.19 -7.04
N MET A 74 -4.14 3.97 -8.07
CA MET A 74 -3.78 5.36 -7.99
C MET A 74 -4.86 6.22 -8.64
N THR A 75 -5.29 7.26 -7.95
CA THR A 75 -6.26 8.23 -8.45
C THR A 75 -5.69 9.63 -8.26
N TYR A 76 -5.33 10.27 -9.35
CA TYR A 76 -4.98 11.68 -9.36
C TYR A 76 -6.21 12.52 -9.71
N LYS A 77 -6.35 13.67 -9.05
CA LYS A 77 -7.38 14.68 -9.31
C LYS A 77 -6.81 16.08 -9.25
N THR A 78 -7.25 16.92 -10.17
CA THR A 78 -7.07 18.36 -10.03
C THR A 78 -8.09 18.90 -9.03
N ILE A 79 -7.63 19.71 -8.09
CA ILE A 79 -8.47 20.36 -7.08
C ILE A 79 -8.47 21.88 -7.26
N ARG A 80 -9.55 22.54 -6.79
CA ARG A 80 -9.70 23.99 -6.85
C ARG A 80 -10.02 24.53 -5.45
N GLY A 81 -8.95 24.80 -4.70
CA GLY A 81 -9.06 25.40 -3.38
C GLY A 81 -9.46 24.43 -2.26
N GLU A 82 -9.59 25.01 -1.07
CA GLU A 82 -9.69 24.28 0.20
C GLU A 82 -10.93 23.38 0.31
N ARG A 83 -12.08 23.80 -0.23
CA ARG A 83 -13.32 23.02 -0.15
C ARG A 83 -13.18 21.68 -0.89
N GLU A 84 -12.60 21.71 -2.11
CA GLU A 84 -12.40 20.47 -2.88
C GLU A 84 -11.32 19.61 -2.24
N LEU A 85 -10.25 20.20 -1.71
CA LEU A 85 -9.23 19.49 -0.95
C LEU A 85 -9.87 18.75 0.23
N ARG A 86 -10.65 19.42 1.07
CA ARG A 86 -11.31 18.78 2.22
C ARG A 86 -12.21 17.62 1.76
N ALA A 87 -13.00 17.80 0.70
CA ALA A 87 -13.86 16.75 0.18
C ALA A 87 -13.07 15.51 -0.30
N GLN A 88 -11.88 15.71 -0.91
CA GLN A 88 -11.02 14.60 -1.32
C GLN A 88 -10.36 13.90 -0.11
N VAL A 89 -9.91 14.66 0.89
CA VAL A 89 -9.38 14.12 2.14
C VAL A 89 -10.44 13.29 2.86
N ASP A 90 -11.66 13.83 3.02
CA ASP A 90 -12.78 13.10 3.64
C ASP A 90 -13.12 11.82 2.87
N THR A 91 -13.10 11.88 1.54
CA THR A 91 -13.32 10.70 0.69
C THR A 91 -12.23 9.65 0.91
N SER A 92 -10.97 10.06 0.94
CA SER A 92 -9.84 9.16 1.18
C SER A 92 -9.92 8.52 2.57
N TYR A 93 -10.31 9.29 3.59
CA TYR A 93 -10.48 8.77 4.93
C TYR A 93 -11.61 7.73 5.02
N ARG A 94 -12.73 7.92 4.30
CA ARG A 94 -13.80 6.92 4.22
C ARG A 94 -13.35 5.61 3.61
N PHE A 95 -12.41 5.61 2.66
CA PHE A 95 -11.81 4.38 2.15
C PHE A 95 -11.02 3.65 3.25
N VAL A 96 -10.27 4.38 4.06
CA VAL A 96 -9.57 3.80 5.21
C VAL A 96 -10.56 3.23 6.23
N GLU A 97 -11.60 4.00 6.59
CA GLU A 97 -12.66 3.60 7.54
C GLU A 97 -13.36 2.31 7.11
N SER A 98 -13.56 2.10 5.81
CA SER A 98 -14.23 0.89 5.29
C SER A 98 -13.50 -0.41 5.66
N HIS A 99 -12.24 -0.32 6.05
CA HIS A 99 -11.42 -1.47 6.48
C HIS A 99 -11.29 -1.60 8.00
N PHE A 100 -11.83 -0.67 8.79
CA PHE A 100 -11.67 -0.68 10.27
C PHE A 100 -12.23 -1.92 10.93
N SER A 101 -13.37 -2.43 10.45
CA SER A 101 -13.99 -3.65 11.00
C SER A 101 -13.14 -4.91 10.86
N PHE A 102 -12.18 -4.91 9.93
CA PHE A 102 -11.23 -6.01 9.68
C PHE A 102 -9.84 -5.72 10.23
N SER A 103 -9.61 -4.51 10.74
CA SER A 103 -8.32 -4.05 11.22
C SER A 103 -8.21 -4.21 12.74
N SER A 104 -7.05 -4.63 13.21
CA SER A 104 -6.67 -4.63 14.62
C SER A 104 -6.03 -3.33 15.08
N GLY A 105 -5.73 -2.42 14.16
CA GLY A 105 -5.14 -1.12 14.40
C GLY A 105 -4.75 -0.42 13.12
N VAL A 106 -4.59 0.91 13.19
CA VAL A 106 -4.18 1.75 12.08
C VAL A 106 -3.07 2.68 12.54
N ASP A 107 -1.93 2.63 11.86
CA ASP A 107 -0.86 3.60 12.04
C ASP A 107 -1.06 4.73 11.03
N GLU A 108 -1.31 5.92 11.52
CA GLU A 108 -1.43 7.13 10.72
C GLU A 108 -0.15 7.96 10.83
N ASN A 109 0.49 8.26 9.69
CA ASN A 109 1.68 9.10 9.63
C ASN A 109 1.42 10.31 8.74
N LYS A 110 1.63 11.51 9.29
CA LYS A 110 1.50 12.77 8.56
C LYS A 110 2.78 13.07 7.80
N LEU A 111 2.64 13.41 6.54
CA LEU A 111 3.70 13.87 5.67
C LEU A 111 3.70 15.39 5.57
N MET A 112 4.86 16.02 5.74
CA MET A 112 5.03 17.46 5.60
C MET A 112 6.41 17.76 5.01
N ASP A 113 6.51 17.78 3.70
CA ASP A 113 7.70 18.22 2.96
C ASP A 113 7.42 19.60 2.31
N ARG A 114 7.78 20.65 3.03
CA ARG A 114 7.57 22.04 2.59
C ARG A 114 8.38 22.43 1.35
N PRO A 115 9.67 22.07 1.22
CA PRO A 115 10.46 22.35 0.04
C PRO A 115 9.82 21.86 -1.26
N HIS A 116 9.25 20.67 -1.27
CA HIS A 116 8.62 20.08 -2.44
C HIS A 116 7.09 20.30 -2.47
N ARG A 117 6.53 21.05 -1.51
CA ARG A 117 5.08 21.27 -1.35
C ARG A 117 4.31 19.96 -1.33
N LEU A 118 4.81 18.97 -0.64
CA LEU A 118 4.21 17.65 -0.53
C LEU A 118 3.66 17.46 0.88
N PHE A 119 2.34 17.40 0.99
CA PHE A 119 1.61 17.26 2.24
C PHE A 119 0.66 16.07 2.11
N GLY A 120 0.45 15.34 3.20
CA GLY A 120 -0.43 14.18 3.10
C GLY A 120 -0.47 13.34 4.36
N THR A 121 -1.05 12.16 4.20
CA THR A 121 -1.13 11.16 5.26
C THR A 121 -1.00 9.77 4.66
N THR A 122 -0.22 8.92 5.30
CA THR A 122 -0.16 7.49 5.02
C THR A 122 -0.84 6.72 6.13
N TYR A 123 -1.52 5.63 5.78
CA TYR A 123 -2.24 4.75 6.68
C TYR A 123 -1.74 3.32 6.49
N ARG A 124 -1.22 2.71 7.56
CA ARG A 124 -0.89 1.28 7.59
C ARG A 124 -1.91 0.56 8.45
N LEU A 125 -2.72 -0.29 7.83
CA LEU A 125 -3.76 -1.04 8.49
C LEU A 125 -3.23 -2.42 8.89
N LYS A 126 -3.32 -2.74 10.18
CA LYS A 126 -2.88 -4.02 10.77
C LYS A 126 -4.05 -4.99 10.84
N GLY A 127 -3.78 -6.26 10.69
CA GLY A 127 -4.77 -7.34 10.82
C GLY A 127 -4.60 -8.42 9.76
N GLN A 128 -4.94 -9.65 10.12
CA GLN A 128 -4.76 -10.81 9.22
C GLN A 128 -5.63 -10.76 7.98
N ASN A 129 -6.84 -10.19 8.09
CA ASN A 129 -7.86 -10.21 7.05
C ASN A 129 -8.10 -8.84 6.40
N VAL A 130 -7.17 -7.91 6.55
CA VAL A 130 -7.27 -6.58 5.93
C VAL A 130 -6.90 -6.67 4.46
N ALA A 131 -7.85 -6.35 3.58
CA ALA A 131 -7.63 -6.42 2.13
C ALA A 131 -6.70 -5.31 1.62
N SER A 132 -6.77 -4.10 2.18
CA SER A 132 -5.90 -2.98 1.85
C SER A 132 -5.08 -2.60 3.08
N THR A 133 -3.81 -2.99 3.10
CA THR A 133 -2.92 -2.80 4.25
C THR A 133 -2.18 -1.46 4.22
N TYR A 134 -2.19 -0.76 3.09
CA TYR A 134 -1.55 0.54 2.92
C TYR A 134 -2.41 1.45 2.06
N GLN A 135 -2.73 2.63 2.56
CA GLN A 135 -3.41 3.68 1.81
C GLN A 135 -2.73 5.02 2.08
N PHE A 136 -2.84 5.95 1.16
CA PHE A 136 -2.30 7.29 1.34
C PHE A 136 -3.06 8.30 0.50
N TRP A 137 -2.92 9.55 0.88
CA TRP A 137 -3.20 10.69 0.02
C TRP A 137 -2.11 11.74 0.17
N VAL A 138 -1.79 12.43 -0.93
CA VAL A 138 -0.84 13.52 -0.95
C VAL A 138 -1.33 14.67 -1.85
N THR A 139 -0.91 15.88 -1.54
CA THR A 139 -1.35 17.11 -2.19
C THR A 139 -0.28 18.20 -2.13
N ASP A 140 -0.36 19.14 -3.05
CA ASP A 140 0.37 20.42 -2.98
C ASP A 140 -0.40 21.51 -2.23
N SER A 141 -1.57 21.15 -1.66
CA SER A 141 -2.55 22.02 -0.98
C SER A 141 -3.29 23.00 -1.89
N SER A 142 -3.09 22.98 -3.21
CA SER A 142 -3.66 24.00 -4.09
C SER A 142 -4.32 23.45 -5.36
N ARG A 143 -3.63 22.54 -6.07
CA ARG A 143 -4.04 22.06 -7.40
C ARG A 143 -4.05 20.54 -7.54
N HIS A 144 -3.20 19.86 -6.81
CA HIS A 144 -2.91 18.46 -7.02
C HIS A 144 -3.35 17.62 -5.83
N PHE A 145 -4.04 16.54 -6.11
CA PHE A 145 -4.42 15.55 -5.13
C PHE A 145 -4.21 14.15 -5.70
N LEU A 146 -3.44 13.34 -5.02
CA LEU A 146 -3.18 11.95 -5.37
C LEU A 146 -3.58 11.05 -4.21
N HIS A 147 -4.38 10.04 -4.48
CA HIS A 147 -4.74 8.97 -3.55
C HIS A 147 -4.23 7.65 -4.06
N GLY A 148 -3.73 6.80 -3.18
CA GLY A 148 -3.29 5.44 -3.49
C GLY A 148 -3.78 4.44 -2.46
N ALA A 149 -4.10 3.22 -2.92
CA ALA A 149 -4.49 2.10 -2.07
C ALA A 149 -3.89 0.80 -2.58
N MET A 150 -3.20 0.08 -1.71
CA MET A 150 -2.51 -1.16 -2.01
C MET A 150 -3.39 -2.37 -1.70
N TYR A 151 -3.39 -3.34 -2.61
CA TYR A 151 -4.09 -4.62 -2.48
C TYR A 151 -3.19 -5.77 -2.95
N ILE A 152 -3.40 -6.96 -2.38
CA ILE A 152 -2.82 -8.20 -2.89
C ILE A 152 -3.98 -9.11 -3.35
N ASP A 153 -3.88 -9.64 -4.57
CA ASP A 153 -4.89 -10.55 -5.14
C ASP A 153 -4.67 -11.99 -4.65
N CYS A 154 -4.99 -12.19 -3.38
CA CYS A 154 -5.05 -13.51 -2.76
C CYS A 154 -6.01 -13.48 -1.56
N THR A 155 -6.37 -14.65 -1.05
CA THR A 155 -7.11 -14.70 0.22
C THR A 155 -6.26 -14.03 1.30
N PRO A 156 -6.79 -13.01 2.01
CA PRO A 156 -6.02 -12.31 3.02
C PRO A 156 -5.47 -13.27 4.08
N ASN A 157 -4.15 -13.31 4.18
CA ASN A 157 -3.39 -13.95 5.25
C ASN A 157 -2.12 -13.13 5.43
N ASN A 158 -2.29 -11.96 6.02
CA ASN A 158 -1.25 -10.93 6.06
C ASN A 158 0.00 -11.39 6.81
N ASP A 159 -0.12 -12.33 7.75
CA ASP A 159 1.05 -12.87 8.46
C ASP A 159 1.99 -13.63 7.52
N SER A 160 1.44 -14.45 6.61
CA SER A 160 2.24 -15.18 5.61
C SER A 160 2.76 -14.27 4.49
N LEU A 161 2.06 -13.17 4.21
CA LEU A 161 2.39 -12.19 3.18
C LEU A 161 3.25 -11.04 3.71
N ALA A 162 3.49 -10.96 5.02
CA ALA A 162 4.15 -9.85 5.67
C ALA A 162 5.44 -9.37 4.95
N PRO A 163 6.36 -10.24 4.50
CA PRO A 163 7.55 -9.77 3.78
C PRO A 163 7.22 -9.02 2.49
N VAL A 164 6.25 -9.52 1.70
CA VAL A 164 5.82 -8.88 0.43
C VAL A 164 5.07 -7.59 0.71
N LEU A 165 4.19 -7.59 1.71
CA LEU A 165 3.45 -6.40 2.11
C LEU A 165 4.40 -5.29 2.54
N THR A 166 5.38 -5.60 3.40
CA THR A 166 6.39 -4.64 3.86
C THR A 166 7.20 -4.10 2.69
N TYR A 167 7.66 -4.97 1.81
CA TYR A 167 8.43 -4.59 0.63
C TYR A 167 7.67 -3.58 -0.26
N ILE A 168 6.41 -3.87 -0.60
CA ILE A 168 5.61 -2.95 -1.43
C ILE A 168 5.27 -1.66 -0.66
N GLN A 169 5.08 -1.71 0.65
CA GLN A 169 4.86 -0.51 1.48
C GLN A 169 6.09 0.41 1.47
N GLU A 170 7.30 -0.15 1.55
CA GLU A 170 8.56 0.61 1.44
C GLU A 170 8.71 1.24 0.05
N ASP A 171 8.35 0.51 -1.02
CA ASP A 171 8.30 1.07 -2.39
C ASP A 171 7.29 2.23 -2.47
N MET A 172 6.15 2.15 -1.76
CA MET A 172 5.16 3.24 -1.74
C MET A 172 5.65 4.45 -0.95
N ASP A 173 6.35 4.25 0.17
CA ASP A 173 6.98 5.34 0.90
C ASP A 173 7.99 6.08 0.01
N HIS A 174 8.86 5.35 -0.67
CA HIS A 174 9.82 5.92 -1.63
C HIS A 174 9.14 6.68 -2.77
N LEU A 175 8.10 6.07 -3.37
CA LEU A 175 7.31 6.72 -4.41
C LEU A 175 6.76 8.06 -3.93
N ILE A 176 6.13 8.10 -2.74
CA ILE A 176 5.56 9.31 -2.16
C ILE A 176 6.63 10.38 -1.96
N GLU A 177 7.76 10.04 -1.37
CA GLU A 177 8.87 10.97 -1.08
C GLU A 177 9.51 11.52 -2.37
N SER A 178 9.45 10.75 -3.45
CA SER A 178 10.01 11.14 -4.76
C SER A 178 9.09 12.01 -5.61
N ILE A 179 7.83 12.23 -5.20
CA ILE A 179 6.87 13.06 -5.96
C ILE A 179 7.39 14.48 -6.15
N ARG A 180 7.32 14.96 -7.40
CA ARG A 180 7.61 16.36 -7.76
C ARG A 180 6.50 16.89 -8.65
N TRP A 181 5.73 17.84 -8.12
CA TRP A 181 4.65 18.53 -8.85
C TRP A 181 5.21 19.42 -9.94
N ARG A 182 4.45 19.57 -11.05
CA ARG A 182 4.77 20.47 -12.17
C ARG A 182 3.90 21.72 -12.16
#